data_68464cc2bcde3d91365938ef21781e4d
#
_entry.id   68464cc2bcde3d91365938ef21781e4d
#
_cell.length_a   1.000
_cell.length_b   1.000
_cell.length_c   1.000
_cell.angle_alpha   90.00
_cell.angle_beta   90.00
_cell.angle_gamma   90.00
#
_symmetry.space_group_name_H-M   'P 1'
#
loop_
_entity.id
_entity.type
_entity.pdbx_description
1 polymer ?
#
loop_
_entity_poly.entity_id
_entity_poly.type
_entity_poly.pdbx_seq_one_letter_code
_entity_poly.pdbx_strand_id
1 'polypeptide(L)'
;MIKTITKLGIGVALIFVMYQEVLVHSQVTEIKEAVVQTNTIVKEIILLSNTPYSLENDYHCLASNIYWEARNQPLLGKLAVAQVTQNRVDSKKFPNSICGVITQTRFYPSGRIDLHSCQFSWYCDGKKDEPLQHEYISYERSFELAVNFIADRPIDVTEGSTHYHNHM
;
A
#
# COMPACT_ATOMS: atom_id res chain seq x y z
N MET A 1 -60.93 -27.28 -16.67
CA MET A 1 -60.37 -26.24 -15.84
C MET A 1 -59.09 -26.68 -15.06
N ILE A 2 -59.07 -27.81 -14.38
CA ILE A 2 -57.93 -28.28 -13.59
C ILE A 2 -56.64 -28.46 -14.41
N LYS A 3 -56.70 -29.02 -15.65
CA LYS A 3 -55.53 -29.22 -16.53
C LYS A 3 -54.87 -27.92 -17.02
N THR A 4 -55.59 -26.81 -17.05
CA THR A 4 -55.06 -25.51 -17.48
C THR A 4 -54.29 -24.81 -16.34
N ILE A 5 -54.75 -24.96 -15.11
CA ILE A 5 -54.13 -24.40 -13.91
C ILE A 5 -52.79 -25.09 -13.62
N THR A 6 -52.68 -26.40 -13.79
CA THR A 6 -51.44 -27.16 -13.61
C THR A 6 -50.37 -26.78 -14.64
N LYS A 7 -50.74 -26.52 -15.91
CA LYS A 7 -49.79 -26.06 -16.93
C LYS A 7 -49.24 -24.66 -16.65
N LEU A 8 -50.07 -23.75 -16.13
CA LEU A 8 -49.67 -22.39 -15.75
C LEU A 8 -48.68 -22.41 -14.57
N GLY A 9 -48.97 -23.25 -13.56
CA GLY A 9 -48.07 -23.40 -12.41
C GLY A 9 -46.69 -23.97 -12.76
N ILE A 10 -46.65 -24.94 -13.70
CA ILE A 10 -45.37 -25.50 -14.18
C ILE A 10 -44.58 -24.45 -14.95
N GLY A 11 -45.23 -23.62 -15.79
CA GLY A 11 -44.60 -22.55 -16.53
C GLY A 11 -43.93 -21.49 -15.60
N VAL A 12 -44.63 -21.08 -14.56
CA VAL A 12 -44.13 -20.12 -13.58
C VAL A 12 -42.93 -20.70 -12.80
N ALA A 13 -43.01 -21.97 -12.40
CA ALA A 13 -41.89 -22.64 -11.69
C ALA A 13 -40.63 -22.74 -12.58
N LEU A 14 -40.79 -23.05 -13.86
CA LEU A 14 -39.66 -23.10 -14.82
C LEU A 14 -39.01 -21.72 -15.01
N ILE A 15 -39.80 -20.65 -15.13
CA ILE A 15 -39.28 -19.29 -15.24
C ILE A 15 -38.53 -18.90 -13.99
N PHE A 16 -39.05 -19.26 -12.82
CA PHE A 16 -38.38 -18.97 -11.55
C PHE A 16 -37.02 -19.69 -11.43
N VAL A 17 -36.95 -20.96 -11.82
CA VAL A 17 -35.67 -21.73 -11.83
C VAL A 17 -34.68 -21.11 -12.79
N MET A 18 -35.09 -20.77 -14.02
CA MET A 18 -34.21 -20.11 -15.00
C MET A 18 -33.70 -18.76 -14.48
N TYR A 19 -34.55 -17.99 -13.80
CA TYR A 19 -34.13 -16.72 -13.21
C TYR A 19 -33.07 -16.92 -12.10
N GLN A 20 -33.24 -17.94 -11.25
CA GLN A 20 -32.24 -18.29 -10.21
C GLN A 20 -30.91 -18.74 -10.83
N GLU A 21 -30.93 -19.52 -11.91
CA GLU A 21 -29.72 -19.92 -12.62
C GLU A 21 -28.96 -18.72 -13.20
N VAL A 22 -29.65 -17.74 -13.77
CA VAL A 22 -29.04 -16.50 -14.28
C VAL A 22 -28.42 -15.68 -13.17
N LEU A 23 -29.09 -15.52 -12.02
CA LEU A 23 -28.55 -14.81 -10.86
C LEU A 23 -27.31 -15.50 -10.30
N VAL A 24 -27.34 -16.81 -10.13
CA VAL A 24 -26.20 -17.60 -9.66
C VAL A 24 -25.02 -17.48 -10.63
N HIS A 25 -25.28 -17.54 -11.94
CA HIS A 25 -24.25 -17.40 -12.95
C HIS A 25 -23.57 -16.01 -12.91
N SER A 26 -24.36 -14.94 -12.72
CA SER A 26 -23.85 -13.58 -12.57
C SER A 26 -22.95 -13.46 -11.33
N GLN A 27 -23.40 -13.98 -10.18
CA GLN A 27 -22.59 -13.95 -8.94
C GLN A 27 -21.30 -14.77 -9.07
N VAL A 28 -21.35 -15.92 -9.74
CA VAL A 28 -20.16 -16.75 -9.98
C VAL A 28 -19.15 -16.04 -10.88
N THR A 29 -19.60 -15.26 -11.87
CA THR A 29 -18.72 -14.47 -12.73
C THR A 29 -18.03 -13.35 -11.95
N GLU A 30 -18.75 -12.61 -11.13
CA GLU A 30 -18.18 -11.56 -10.28
C GLU A 30 -17.12 -12.12 -9.29
N ILE A 31 -17.41 -13.26 -8.66
CA ILE A 31 -16.46 -13.93 -7.77
C ILE A 31 -15.21 -14.38 -8.53
N LYS A 32 -15.35 -14.93 -9.74
CA LYS A 32 -14.21 -15.34 -10.56
C LYS A 32 -13.31 -14.17 -10.92
N GLU A 33 -13.90 -13.03 -11.31
CA GLU A 33 -13.13 -11.82 -11.63
C GLU A 33 -12.39 -11.29 -10.39
N ALA A 34 -13.05 -11.23 -9.23
CA ALA A 34 -12.43 -10.83 -7.97
C ALA A 34 -11.26 -11.76 -7.57
N VAL A 35 -11.41 -13.08 -7.74
CA VAL A 35 -10.35 -14.06 -7.46
C VAL A 35 -9.18 -13.89 -8.42
N VAL A 36 -9.42 -13.65 -9.70
CA VAL A 36 -8.34 -13.40 -10.68
C VAL A 36 -7.58 -12.13 -10.32
N GLN A 37 -8.29 -11.07 -9.97
CA GLN A 37 -7.67 -9.81 -9.57
C GLN A 37 -6.84 -9.96 -8.29
N THR A 38 -7.36 -10.66 -7.29
CA THR A 38 -6.63 -10.95 -6.03
C THR A 38 -5.38 -11.77 -6.30
N ASN A 39 -5.45 -12.80 -7.15
CA ASN A 39 -4.28 -13.62 -7.51
C ASN A 39 -3.21 -12.81 -8.25
N THR A 40 -3.60 -11.84 -9.07
CA THR A 40 -2.66 -10.94 -9.76
C THR A 40 -1.94 -10.05 -8.76
N ILE A 41 -2.64 -9.45 -7.82
CA ILE A 41 -2.06 -8.62 -6.74
C ILE A 41 -1.11 -9.43 -5.88
N VAL A 42 -1.51 -10.63 -5.44
CA VAL A 42 -0.65 -11.53 -4.65
C VAL A 42 0.62 -11.88 -5.40
N LYS A 43 0.54 -12.15 -6.70
CA LYS A 43 1.71 -12.47 -7.52
C LYS A 43 2.66 -11.28 -7.65
N GLU A 44 2.13 -10.07 -7.77
CA GLU A 44 2.90 -8.84 -7.80
C GLU A 44 3.59 -8.56 -6.45
N ILE A 45 2.87 -8.72 -5.33
CA ILE A 45 3.43 -8.60 -3.98
C ILE A 45 4.57 -9.62 -3.77
N ILE A 46 4.39 -10.88 -4.18
CA ILE A 46 5.44 -11.90 -4.08
C ILE A 46 6.66 -11.53 -4.93
N LEU A 47 6.44 -10.99 -6.13
CA LEU A 47 7.54 -10.54 -6.99
C LEU A 47 8.32 -9.40 -6.34
N LEU A 48 7.62 -8.41 -5.79
CA LEU A 48 8.21 -7.25 -5.13
C LEU A 48 8.92 -7.64 -3.82
N SER A 49 8.35 -8.57 -3.03
CA SER A 49 8.96 -9.04 -1.78
C SER A 49 10.23 -9.87 -1.99
N ASN A 50 10.40 -10.47 -3.16
CA ASN A 50 11.62 -11.20 -3.53
C ASN A 50 12.71 -10.29 -4.13
N THR A 51 12.43 -8.98 -4.33
CA THR A 51 13.49 -8.05 -4.74
C THR A 51 14.47 -7.83 -3.59
N PRO A 52 15.79 -7.78 -3.88
CA PRO A 52 16.77 -7.44 -2.85
C PRO A 52 16.43 -6.08 -2.22
N TYR A 53 16.62 -5.97 -0.90
CA TYR A 53 16.49 -4.70 -0.22
C TYR A 53 17.39 -3.64 -0.88
N SER A 54 16.80 -2.53 -1.31
CA SER A 54 17.53 -1.44 -1.95
C SER A 54 16.81 -0.12 -1.70
N LEU A 55 17.53 0.89 -1.28
CA LEU A 55 17.04 2.28 -1.19
C LEU A 55 17.00 2.99 -2.55
N GLU A 56 17.14 2.27 -3.65
CA GLU A 56 16.90 2.77 -5.01
C GLU A 56 15.48 2.44 -5.51
N ASN A 57 14.73 1.62 -4.77
CA ASN A 57 13.37 1.22 -5.10
C ASN A 57 12.37 1.94 -4.20
N ASP A 58 11.46 2.71 -4.77
CA ASP A 58 10.48 3.52 -4.05
C ASP A 58 9.62 2.71 -3.07
N TYR A 59 9.32 1.44 -3.35
CA TYR A 59 8.61 0.56 -2.41
C TYR A 59 9.44 0.29 -1.16
N HIS A 60 10.72 -0.05 -1.32
CA HIS A 60 11.61 -0.28 -0.20
C HIS A 60 11.93 1.01 0.56
N CYS A 61 12.09 2.12 -0.15
CA CYS A 61 12.27 3.43 0.48
C CYS A 61 11.08 3.77 1.38
N LEU A 62 9.86 3.68 0.85
CA LEU A 62 8.65 4.00 1.62
C LEU A 62 8.45 3.03 2.78
N ALA A 63 8.66 1.73 2.55
CA ALA A 63 8.57 0.70 3.57
C ALA A 63 9.54 0.96 4.72
N SER A 64 10.80 1.31 4.41
CA SER A 64 11.81 1.66 5.40
C SER A 64 11.43 2.89 6.18
N ASN A 65 10.91 3.91 5.52
CA ASN A 65 10.47 5.12 6.21
C ASN A 65 9.30 4.84 7.17
N ILE A 66 8.28 4.10 6.72
CA ILE A 66 7.18 3.67 7.59
C ILE A 66 7.68 2.82 8.77
N TYR A 67 8.61 1.90 8.50
CA TYR A 67 9.18 1.03 9.53
C TYR A 67 9.95 1.82 10.58
N TRP A 68 10.88 2.66 10.19
CA TRP A 68 11.72 3.37 11.14
C TRP A 68 10.97 4.47 11.90
N GLU A 69 10.06 5.18 11.24
CA GLU A 69 9.32 6.30 11.85
C GLU A 69 8.07 5.85 12.62
N ALA A 70 7.43 4.77 12.20
CA ALA A 70 6.08 4.46 12.68
C ALA A 70 5.80 2.97 12.95
N ARG A 71 6.80 2.06 13.04
CA ARG A 71 6.53 0.62 13.20
C ARG A 71 5.62 0.28 14.40
N ASN A 72 5.70 1.06 15.47
CA ASN A 72 4.92 0.88 16.70
C ASN A 72 3.62 1.71 16.73
N GLN A 73 3.33 2.48 15.68
CA GLN A 73 2.13 3.30 15.58
C GLN A 73 0.94 2.52 15.02
N PRO A 74 -0.30 2.93 15.32
CA PRO A 74 -1.50 2.44 14.63
C PRO A 74 -1.42 2.67 13.13
N LEU A 75 -2.27 1.96 12.35
CA LEU A 75 -2.31 2.08 10.88
C LEU A 75 -2.42 3.52 10.40
N LEU A 76 -3.23 4.34 11.05
CA LEU A 76 -3.40 5.76 10.69
C LEU A 76 -2.09 6.54 10.80
N GLY A 77 -1.29 6.29 11.84
CA GLY A 77 0.03 6.92 11.99
C GLY A 77 1.02 6.48 10.91
N LYS A 78 0.99 5.22 10.52
CA LYS A 78 1.79 4.69 9.40
C LYS A 78 1.38 5.30 8.06
N LEU A 79 0.08 5.43 7.82
CA LEU A 79 -0.46 6.11 6.64
C LEU A 79 -0.08 7.59 6.61
N ALA A 80 -0.08 8.27 7.75
CA ALA A 80 0.33 9.67 7.83
C ALA A 80 1.81 9.84 7.43
N VAL A 81 2.71 8.94 7.84
CA VAL A 81 4.12 8.95 7.41
C VAL A 81 4.25 8.77 5.90
N ALA A 82 3.51 7.80 5.32
CA ALA A 82 3.49 7.58 3.89
C ALA A 82 2.95 8.81 3.14
N GLN A 83 1.87 9.41 3.64
CA GLN A 83 1.23 10.56 3.01
C GLN A 83 2.12 11.80 3.06
N VAL A 84 2.76 12.10 4.19
CA VAL A 84 3.71 13.23 4.29
C VAL A 84 4.88 13.04 3.31
N THR A 85 5.37 11.80 3.16
CA THR A 85 6.41 11.50 2.16
C THR A 85 5.91 11.80 0.74
N GLN A 86 4.70 11.37 0.40
CA GLN A 86 4.09 11.64 -0.90
C GLN A 86 3.82 13.13 -1.13
N ASN A 87 3.31 13.85 -0.13
CA ASN A 87 3.08 15.30 -0.22
C ASN A 87 4.38 16.08 -0.48
N ARG A 88 5.50 15.59 0.05
CA ARG A 88 6.82 16.13 -0.28
C ARG A 88 7.18 15.87 -1.74
N VAL A 89 6.98 14.64 -2.25
CA VAL A 89 7.22 14.31 -3.68
C VAL A 89 6.40 15.22 -4.60
N ASP A 90 5.14 15.49 -4.25
CA ASP A 90 4.24 16.33 -5.03
C ASP A 90 4.55 17.83 -4.91
N SER A 91 5.39 18.21 -3.94
CA SER A 91 5.79 19.60 -3.70
C SER A 91 7.07 19.95 -4.45
N LYS A 92 7.07 21.09 -5.16
CA LYS A 92 8.26 21.61 -5.86
C LYS A 92 9.45 21.95 -4.93
N LYS A 93 9.26 21.89 -3.60
CA LYS A 93 10.31 22.20 -2.61
C LYS A 93 11.17 20.99 -2.26
N PHE A 94 10.78 19.80 -2.68
CA PHE A 94 11.42 18.54 -2.34
C PHE A 94 11.79 17.76 -3.63
N PRO A 95 12.60 16.71 -3.52
CA PRO A 95 12.84 15.78 -4.63
C PRO A 95 11.54 15.16 -5.17
N ASN A 96 11.52 14.82 -6.44
CA ASN A 96 10.35 14.32 -7.16
C ASN A 96 10.21 12.79 -7.16
N SER A 97 10.85 12.09 -6.23
CA SER A 97 10.72 10.65 -6.03
C SER A 97 10.69 10.32 -4.54
N ILE A 98 10.08 9.21 -4.18
CA ILE A 98 9.97 8.75 -2.79
C ILE A 98 11.38 8.53 -2.21
N CYS A 99 12.23 7.78 -2.89
CA CYS A 99 13.60 7.57 -2.45
C CYS A 99 14.37 8.90 -2.34
N GLY A 100 14.20 9.80 -3.31
CA GLY A 100 14.84 11.11 -3.27
C GLY A 100 14.45 11.95 -2.06
N VAL A 101 13.17 11.92 -1.67
CA VAL A 101 12.68 12.60 -0.44
C VAL A 101 13.28 11.96 0.81
N ILE A 102 13.32 10.64 0.87
CA ILE A 102 13.73 9.89 2.07
C ILE A 102 15.24 10.01 2.29
N THR A 103 16.03 9.93 1.22
CA THR A 103 17.49 10.05 1.27
C THR A 103 17.97 11.49 1.16
N GLN A 104 17.07 12.47 1.18
CA GLN A 104 17.44 13.88 1.06
C GLN A 104 18.31 14.32 2.22
N THR A 105 19.53 14.78 1.87
CA THR A 105 20.51 15.30 2.81
C THR A 105 21.44 16.29 2.11
N ARG A 106 22.22 17.00 2.87
CA ARG A 106 23.33 17.83 2.35
C ARG A 106 24.65 17.08 2.46
N PHE A 107 25.53 17.35 1.52
CA PHE A 107 26.88 16.84 1.54
C PHE A 107 27.87 17.98 1.79
N TYR A 108 28.87 17.71 2.62
CA TYR A 108 30.02 18.59 2.72
C TYR A 108 30.84 18.57 1.42
N PRO A 109 31.67 19.61 1.14
CA PRO A 109 32.55 19.61 -0.03
C PRO A 109 33.51 18.40 -0.10
N SER A 110 33.73 17.74 1.02
CA SER A 110 34.52 16.50 1.13
C SER A 110 33.76 15.25 0.65
N GLY A 111 32.48 15.36 0.24
CA GLY A 111 31.60 14.25 -0.13
C GLY A 111 30.97 13.52 1.07
N ARG A 112 31.26 13.92 2.33
CA ARG A 112 30.65 13.32 3.51
C ARG A 112 29.22 13.85 3.69
N ILE A 113 28.34 12.98 4.20
CA ILE A 113 26.97 13.33 4.56
C ILE A 113 26.99 14.30 5.76
N ASP A 114 26.21 15.38 5.69
CA ASP A 114 25.89 16.22 6.84
C ASP A 114 24.79 15.54 7.66
N LEU A 115 25.18 14.86 8.72
CA LEU A 115 24.28 14.08 9.58
C LEU A 115 23.15 14.89 10.24
N HIS A 116 23.29 16.22 10.28
CA HIS A 116 22.29 17.13 10.85
C HIS A 116 21.30 17.66 9.80
N SER A 117 21.46 17.30 8.52
CA SER A 117 20.64 17.81 7.42
C SER A 117 19.65 16.80 6.84
N CYS A 118 19.64 15.57 7.36
CA CYS A 118 18.78 14.52 6.84
C CYS A 118 17.31 14.79 7.15
N GLN A 119 16.45 14.56 6.16
CA GLN A 119 15.01 14.71 6.33
C GLN A 119 14.44 13.67 7.31
N PHE A 120 15.02 12.48 7.32
CA PHE A 120 14.70 11.40 8.23
C PHE A 120 15.95 10.99 9.00
N SER A 121 15.90 11.04 10.31
CA SER A 121 17.06 10.86 11.18
C SER A 121 17.68 9.47 11.09
N TRP A 122 16.85 8.44 10.87
CA TRP A 122 17.29 7.05 10.76
C TRP A 122 18.26 6.83 9.60
N TYR A 123 18.08 7.54 8.47
CA TYR A 123 18.95 7.42 7.29
C TYR A 123 20.39 7.92 7.56
N CYS A 124 20.56 8.79 8.55
CA CYS A 124 21.85 9.42 8.86
C CYS A 124 22.37 9.12 10.26
N ASP A 125 21.78 8.19 10.99
CA ASP A 125 22.20 7.87 12.36
C ASP A 125 23.48 7.02 12.44
N GLY A 126 24.04 6.66 11.27
CA GLY A 126 25.27 5.87 11.14
C GLY A 126 25.09 4.38 11.41
N LYS A 127 23.87 3.91 11.56
CA LYS A 127 23.56 2.49 11.66
C LYS A 127 23.26 1.92 10.27
N LYS A 128 23.07 0.60 10.20
CA LYS A 128 22.58 -0.04 8.98
C LYS A 128 21.12 0.29 8.79
N ASP A 129 20.75 0.70 7.58
CA ASP A 129 19.37 1.02 7.22
C ASP A 129 18.52 -0.23 6.95
N GLU A 130 19.14 -1.41 7.01
CA GLU A 130 18.45 -2.69 6.86
C GLU A 130 17.53 -2.97 8.05
N PRO A 131 16.34 -3.55 7.84
CA PRO A 131 15.45 -3.96 8.91
C PRO A 131 16.13 -4.94 9.87
N LEU A 132 15.86 -4.81 11.16
CA LEU A 132 16.39 -5.71 12.16
C LEU A 132 15.80 -7.12 11.95
N GLN A 133 16.64 -8.15 11.96
CA GLN A 133 16.25 -9.53 11.66
C GLN A 133 15.10 -10.02 12.57
N HIS A 134 15.09 -9.64 13.85
CA HIS A 134 14.03 -10.03 14.79
C HIS A 134 12.73 -9.19 14.64
N GLU A 135 12.75 -8.11 13.86
CA GLU A 135 11.60 -7.25 13.56
C GLU A 135 11.17 -7.37 12.08
N TYR A 136 11.64 -8.38 11.38
CA TYR A 136 11.39 -8.54 9.94
C TYR A 136 9.90 -8.56 9.59
N ILE A 137 9.06 -9.17 10.44
CA ILE A 137 7.59 -9.16 10.28
C ILE A 137 7.04 -7.73 10.31
N SER A 138 7.61 -6.84 11.13
CA SER A 138 7.19 -5.43 11.18
C SER A 138 7.59 -4.68 9.92
N TYR A 139 8.72 -5.03 9.32
CA TYR A 139 9.14 -4.49 8.04
C TYR A 139 8.25 -5.00 6.89
N GLU A 140 7.94 -6.30 6.85
CA GLU A 140 7.04 -6.86 5.84
C GLU A 140 5.67 -6.18 5.84
N ARG A 141 5.11 -5.93 7.02
CA ARG A 141 3.85 -5.16 7.14
C ARG A 141 3.98 -3.73 6.64
N SER A 142 5.13 -3.10 6.85
CA SER A 142 5.42 -1.77 6.33
C SER A 142 5.60 -1.78 4.81
N PHE A 143 6.18 -2.87 4.28
CA PHE A 143 6.35 -3.07 2.84
C PHE A 143 5.01 -3.30 2.14
N GLU A 144 4.15 -4.16 2.68
CA GLU A 144 2.79 -4.37 2.20
C GLU A 144 2.00 -3.05 2.18
N LEU A 145 2.10 -2.27 3.26
CA LEU A 145 1.47 -0.96 3.33
C LEU A 145 2.02 0.00 2.27
N ALA A 146 3.32 0.02 2.04
CA ALA A 146 3.95 0.85 1.02
C ALA A 146 3.49 0.48 -0.40
N VAL A 147 3.41 -0.82 -0.71
CA VAL A 147 2.91 -1.32 -1.99
C VAL A 147 1.47 -0.85 -2.23
N ASN A 148 0.59 -1.09 -1.27
CA ASN A 148 -0.82 -0.69 -1.37
C ASN A 148 -0.96 0.84 -1.46
N PHE A 149 -0.19 1.58 -0.69
CA PHE A 149 -0.20 3.05 -0.71
C PHE A 149 0.20 3.62 -2.09
N ILE A 150 1.27 3.10 -2.69
CA ILE A 150 1.74 3.55 -4.00
C ILE A 150 0.74 3.17 -5.11
N ALA A 151 0.13 1.99 -5.03
CA ALA A 151 -0.83 1.51 -6.01
C ALA A 151 -2.16 2.29 -5.97
N ASP A 152 -2.73 2.48 -4.78
CA ASP A 152 -4.11 2.97 -4.62
C ASP A 152 -4.19 4.47 -4.36
N ARG A 153 -3.09 5.09 -3.90
CA ARG A 153 -3.05 6.51 -3.49
C ARG A 153 -4.28 6.90 -2.66
N PRO A 154 -4.39 6.44 -1.41
CA PRO A 154 -5.57 6.69 -0.58
C PRO A 154 -5.77 8.19 -0.31
N ILE A 155 -6.97 8.55 0.16
CA ILE A 155 -7.29 9.92 0.54
C ILE A 155 -6.26 10.44 1.54
N ASP A 156 -5.77 11.66 1.30
CA ASP A 156 -4.78 12.30 2.17
C ASP A 156 -5.37 12.63 3.55
N VAL A 157 -4.94 11.87 4.55
CA VAL A 157 -5.34 12.03 5.95
C VAL A 157 -4.57 13.15 6.67
N THR A 158 -3.60 13.78 5.99
CA THR A 158 -2.71 14.82 6.53
C THR A 158 -2.99 16.20 5.97
N GLU A 159 -4.01 16.34 5.11
CA GLU A 159 -4.46 17.59 4.52
C GLU A 159 -3.31 18.38 3.81
N GLY A 160 -2.47 17.66 3.07
CA GLY A 160 -1.35 18.27 2.35
C GLY A 160 -0.13 18.59 3.23
N SER A 161 -0.10 18.13 4.47
CA SER A 161 1.04 18.38 5.37
C SER A 161 2.32 17.76 4.82
N THR A 162 3.40 18.54 4.86
CA THR A 162 4.76 18.09 4.50
C THR A 162 5.65 17.85 5.73
N HIS A 163 5.11 18.06 6.92
CA HIS A 163 5.79 17.86 8.20
C HIS A 163 4.85 17.23 9.20
N TYR A 164 5.38 16.44 10.11
CA TYR A 164 4.69 15.93 11.27
C TYR A 164 5.55 16.13 12.51
N HIS A 165 4.94 16.23 13.67
CA HIS A 165 5.61 16.32 14.97
C HIS A 165 4.76 15.66 16.03
N ASN A 166 5.40 15.09 17.04
CA ASN A 166 4.69 14.58 18.19
C ASN A 166 4.22 15.75 19.05
N HIS A 167 2.93 15.74 19.39
CA HIS A 167 2.44 16.54 20.50
C HIS A 167 2.88 15.84 21.80
N MET A 168 3.85 16.40 22.47
CA MET A 168 4.18 16.02 23.85
C MET A 168 3.22 16.69 24.82
#